data_0af8284c6433b5b071db3e1329856cea
#
_entry.id   0af8284c6433b5b071db3e1329856cea
#
_cell.length_a   1.000
_cell.length_b   1.000
_cell.length_c   1.000
_cell.angle_alpha   90.00
_cell.angle_beta   90.00
_cell.angle_gamma   90.00
#
_symmetry.space_group_name_H-M   'P 1'
#
loop_
_entity.id
_entity.type
_entity.pdbx_description
1 polymer ?
#
loop_
_entity_poly.entity_id
_entity_poly.type
_entity_poly.pdbx_seq_one_letter_code
_entity_poly.pdbx_strand_id
1 'polypeptide(L)'
;LDTSGICFDPHQEVAYRKLLSVTSLVILDIKDIDPTVHKWLTAQPLEPILQFAKLTADVNVPIWVRHVVVPTVTDNADRHYRLGFFLGSLRNLQAVDCLPYHVMGVAKYKELGITYRLDGIPAATKDLAAKASKTVVEGIKAYRRHWWSPIKTQTNHNQV
;
A
#
# COMPACT_ATOMS: atom_id res chain seq x y z
N LEU A 1 2.25 -14.16 -5.63
CA LEU A 1 1.27 -14.16 -4.56
C LEU A 1 0.42 -12.90 -4.65
N ASP A 2 -0.91 -13.03 -4.83
CA ASP A 2 -1.86 -11.91 -4.78
C ASP A 2 -2.62 -12.00 -3.44
N THR A 3 -2.56 -10.95 -2.61
CA THR A 3 -3.04 -11.00 -1.23
C THR A 3 -3.36 -9.62 -0.66
N SER A 4 -4.22 -9.59 0.36
CA SER A 4 -4.36 -8.41 1.23
C SER A 4 -3.35 -8.39 2.38
N GLY A 5 -2.61 -9.48 2.65
CA GLY A 5 -1.68 -9.58 3.77
C GLY A 5 -2.34 -9.71 5.15
N ILE A 6 -3.67 -9.73 5.23
CA ILE A 6 -4.42 -9.68 6.51
C ILE A 6 -4.17 -10.91 7.41
N CYS A 7 -3.84 -12.05 6.81
CA CYS A 7 -3.57 -13.27 7.55
C CYS A 7 -2.17 -13.31 8.20
N PHE A 8 -1.35 -12.27 7.99
CA PHE A 8 -0.02 -12.23 8.58
C PHE A 8 -0.11 -12.19 10.11
N ASP A 9 0.59 -13.15 10.73
CA ASP A 9 0.76 -13.26 12.16
C ASP A 9 2.26 -13.30 12.47
N PRO A 10 2.82 -12.34 13.23
CA PRO A 10 4.23 -12.34 13.60
C PRO A 10 4.69 -13.61 14.34
N HIS A 11 3.78 -14.29 15.06
CA HIS A 11 4.10 -15.56 15.73
C HIS A 11 4.34 -16.71 14.73
N GLN A 12 3.91 -16.54 13.48
CA GLN A 12 4.11 -17.51 12.39
C GLN A 12 5.13 -17.01 11.35
N GLU A 13 5.97 -16.03 11.68
CA GLU A 13 6.91 -15.40 10.75
C GLU A 13 7.78 -16.41 10.00
N VAL A 14 8.22 -17.48 10.66
CA VAL A 14 9.03 -18.55 10.02
C VAL A 14 8.30 -19.19 8.84
N ALA A 15 7.00 -19.45 8.98
CA ALA A 15 6.18 -20.02 7.89
C ALA A 15 6.03 -19.03 6.73
N TYR A 16 5.84 -17.73 7.03
CA TYR A 16 5.77 -16.69 6.00
C TYR A 16 7.11 -16.50 5.28
N ARG A 17 8.24 -16.53 5.99
CA ARG A 17 9.58 -16.50 5.37
C ARG A 17 9.80 -17.68 4.43
N LYS A 18 9.35 -18.87 4.81
CA LYS A 18 9.39 -20.06 3.93
C LYS A 18 8.49 -19.89 2.70
N LEU A 19 7.27 -19.36 2.84
CA LEU A 19 6.40 -19.04 1.71
C LEU A 19 7.07 -18.01 0.78
N LEU A 20 7.61 -16.94 1.35
CA LEU A 20 8.25 -15.87 0.59
C LEU A 20 9.54 -16.34 -0.13
N SER A 21 10.26 -17.33 0.39
CA SER A 21 11.48 -17.87 -0.25
C SER A 21 11.20 -18.55 -1.60
N VAL A 22 9.95 -18.94 -1.88
CA VAL A 22 9.52 -19.54 -3.16
C VAL A 22 8.57 -18.59 -3.93
N THR A 23 8.45 -17.33 -3.49
CA THR A 23 7.58 -16.32 -4.11
C THR A 23 8.44 -15.33 -4.90
N SER A 24 8.17 -15.21 -6.21
CA SER A 24 8.88 -14.28 -7.10
C SER A 24 8.34 -12.85 -7.08
N LEU A 25 7.07 -12.67 -6.71
CA LEU A 25 6.40 -11.37 -6.64
C LEU A 25 5.22 -11.44 -5.68
N VAL A 26 5.08 -10.42 -4.83
CA VAL A 26 3.87 -10.17 -4.04
C VAL A 26 3.10 -9.01 -4.64
N ILE A 27 1.80 -9.20 -4.89
CA ILE A 27 0.86 -8.12 -5.22
C ILE A 27 0.01 -7.90 -3.96
N LEU A 28 0.18 -6.75 -3.31
CA LEU A 28 -0.42 -6.43 -2.03
C LEU A 28 -1.46 -5.32 -2.13
N ASP A 29 -2.66 -5.58 -1.62
CA ASP A 29 -3.72 -4.56 -1.53
C ASP A 29 -3.61 -3.77 -0.22
N ILE A 30 -3.39 -2.45 -0.29
CA ILE A 30 -3.53 -1.52 0.83
C ILE A 30 -4.72 -0.61 0.56
N LYS A 31 -5.84 -0.86 1.26
CA LYS A 31 -7.11 -0.17 0.97
C LYS A 31 -7.15 1.27 1.49
N ASP A 32 -6.51 1.56 2.61
CA ASP A 32 -6.21 2.90 3.11
C ASP A 32 -5.04 2.84 4.10
N ILE A 33 -4.25 3.91 4.21
CA ILE A 33 -3.15 4.01 5.17
C ILE A 33 -3.61 4.50 6.55
N ASP A 34 -4.80 5.06 6.63
CA ASP A 34 -5.43 5.42 7.89
C ASP A 34 -6.11 4.18 8.49
N PRO A 35 -5.74 3.74 9.71
CA PRO A 35 -6.26 2.52 10.30
C PRO A 35 -7.77 2.57 10.57
N THR A 36 -8.32 3.75 10.84
CA THR A 36 -9.76 3.93 11.10
C THR A 36 -10.55 3.77 9.79
N VAL A 37 -10.10 4.44 8.72
CA VAL A 37 -10.75 4.33 7.41
C VAL A 37 -10.58 2.92 6.85
N HIS A 38 -9.38 2.33 6.97
CA HIS A 38 -9.13 0.96 6.55
C HIS A 38 -10.08 -0.03 7.24
N LYS A 39 -10.19 0.06 8.58
CA LYS A 39 -11.07 -0.81 9.37
C LYS A 39 -12.54 -0.58 9.03
N TRP A 40 -12.96 0.69 8.83
CA TRP A 40 -14.32 0.98 8.40
C TRP A 40 -14.62 0.36 7.02
N LEU A 41 -13.68 0.45 6.07
CA LEU A 41 -13.89 -0.05 4.70
C LEU A 41 -13.87 -1.57 4.62
N THR A 42 -12.95 -2.23 5.34
CA THR A 42 -12.64 -3.65 5.18
C THR A 42 -13.13 -4.53 6.33
N ALA A 43 -13.55 -3.95 7.45
CA ALA A 43 -13.78 -4.60 8.75
C ALA A 43 -12.53 -5.27 9.36
N GLN A 44 -11.34 -5.03 8.81
CA GLN A 44 -10.08 -5.65 9.21
C GLN A 44 -9.06 -4.61 9.70
N PRO A 45 -8.13 -4.99 10.58
CA PRO A 45 -7.05 -4.11 11.01
C PRO A 45 -6.03 -3.89 9.88
N LEU A 46 -5.39 -2.72 9.88
CA LEU A 46 -4.34 -2.38 8.90
C LEU A 46 -2.96 -2.97 9.26
N GLU A 47 -2.67 -3.08 10.57
CA GLU A 47 -1.32 -3.38 11.06
C GLU A 47 -0.71 -4.68 10.49
N PRO A 48 -1.43 -5.83 10.43
CA PRO A 48 -0.87 -7.06 9.85
C PRO A 48 -0.42 -6.86 8.39
N ILE A 49 -1.15 -6.04 7.63
CA ILE A 49 -0.85 -5.75 6.21
C ILE A 49 0.47 -4.98 6.09
N LEU A 50 0.66 -3.95 6.93
CA LEU A 50 1.88 -3.16 6.94
C LEU A 50 3.09 -3.97 7.43
N GLN A 51 2.88 -4.84 8.42
CA GLN A 51 3.93 -5.76 8.91
C GLN A 51 4.32 -6.77 7.83
N PHE A 52 3.35 -7.34 7.10
CA PHE A 52 3.62 -8.23 5.99
C PHE A 52 4.41 -7.52 4.87
N ALA A 53 4.05 -6.28 4.54
CA ALA A 53 4.81 -5.48 3.58
C ALA A 53 6.27 -5.28 4.02
N LYS A 54 6.51 -5.00 5.31
CA LYS A 54 7.87 -4.88 5.88
C LYS A 54 8.62 -6.21 5.79
N LEU A 55 7.97 -7.34 6.11
CA LEU A 55 8.58 -8.66 5.99
C LEU A 55 9.01 -8.97 4.55
N THR A 56 8.20 -8.61 3.53
CA THR A 56 8.62 -8.79 2.13
C THR A 56 9.89 -7.98 1.80
N ALA A 57 10.04 -6.79 2.40
CA ALA A 57 11.24 -5.98 2.23
C ALA A 57 12.46 -6.58 2.95
N ASP A 58 12.27 -7.13 4.15
CA ASP A 58 13.34 -7.79 4.91
C ASP A 58 13.92 -9.01 4.18
N VAL A 59 13.05 -9.80 3.51
CA VAL A 59 13.47 -10.95 2.71
C VAL A 59 13.74 -10.63 1.25
N ASN A 60 13.64 -9.35 0.87
CA ASN A 60 13.91 -8.82 -0.47
C ASN A 60 13.08 -9.48 -1.59
N VAL A 61 11.82 -9.86 -1.30
CA VAL A 61 10.89 -10.32 -2.33
C VAL A 61 10.22 -9.12 -2.98
N PRO A 62 10.23 -8.97 -4.31
CA PRO A 62 9.60 -7.87 -5.02
C PRO A 62 8.13 -7.69 -4.64
N ILE A 63 7.70 -6.42 -4.48
CA ILE A 63 6.30 -6.10 -4.14
C ILE A 63 5.73 -5.07 -5.12
N TRP A 64 4.50 -5.34 -5.58
CA TRP A 64 3.61 -4.38 -6.20
C TRP A 64 2.48 -4.06 -5.22
N VAL A 65 2.19 -2.78 -5.04
CA VAL A 65 1.10 -2.37 -4.16
C VAL A 65 -0.06 -1.83 -5.00
N ARG A 66 -1.27 -2.31 -4.73
CA ARG A 66 -2.50 -1.79 -5.32
C ARG A 66 -3.28 -0.99 -4.27
N HIS A 67 -3.79 0.16 -4.70
CA HIS A 67 -4.66 1.02 -3.91
C HIS A 67 -5.88 1.41 -4.74
N VAL A 68 -7.09 1.08 -4.27
CA VAL A 68 -8.33 1.43 -4.96
C VAL A 68 -8.82 2.80 -4.48
N VAL A 69 -8.94 3.74 -5.40
CA VAL A 69 -9.40 5.11 -5.12
C VAL A 69 -10.92 5.15 -5.17
N VAL A 70 -11.54 5.20 -4.00
CA VAL A 70 -12.99 5.28 -3.82
C VAL A 70 -13.37 6.74 -3.56
N PRO A 71 -14.18 7.39 -4.43
CA PRO A 71 -14.60 8.76 -4.24
C PRO A 71 -15.17 9.01 -2.84
N THR A 72 -14.80 10.11 -2.20
CA THR A 72 -15.23 10.53 -0.86
C THR A 72 -14.79 9.61 0.30
N VAL A 73 -14.29 8.41 0.02
CA VAL A 73 -13.85 7.44 1.05
C VAL A 73 -12.34 7.37 1.13
N THR A 74 -11.66 6.84 0.09
CA THR A 74 -10.19 6.73 0.08
C THR A 74 -9.54 7.85 -0.74
N ASP A 75 -10.31 8.68 -1.44
CA ASP A 75 -9.83 9.85 -2.18
C ASP A 75 -9.48 11.00 -1.23
N ASN A 76 -8.29 10.94 -0.65
CA ASN A 76 -7.77 11.95 0.27
C ASN A 76 -6.27 12.14 0.04
N ALA A 77 -5.87 13.35 -0.30
CA ALA A 77 -4.50 13.68 -0.70
C ALA A 77 -3.47 13.44 0.43
N ASP A 78 -3.82 13.78 1.69
CA ASP A 78 -2.91 13.52 2.84
C ASP A 78 -2.68 12.02 3.01
N ARG A 79 -3.73 11.22 2.96
CA ARG A 79 -3.60 9.76 3.09
C ARG A 79 -2.84 9.14 1.92
N HIS A 80 -3.05 9.62 0.68
CA HIS A 80 -2.25 9.18 -0.47
C HIS A 80 -0.77 9.50 -0.27
N TYR A 81 -0.45 10.70 0.22
CA TYR A 81 0.93 11.08 0.54
C TYR A 81 1.53 10.20 1.63
N ARG A 82 0.79 9.96 2.73
CA ARG A 82 1.21 9.08 3.83
C ARG A 82 1.40 7.62 3.37
N LEU A 83 0.52 7.12 2.50
CA LEU A 83 0.70 5.83 1.85
C LEU A 83 2.02 5.80 1.08
N GLY A 84 2.26 6.81 0.24
CA GLY A 84 3.50 6.93 -0.50
C GLY A 84 4.72 7.00 0.40
N PHE A 85 4.66 7.77 1.49
CA PHE A 85 5.75 7.88 2.45
C PHE A 85 6.08 6.52 3.10
N PHE A 86 5.07 5.74 3.50
CA PHE A 86 5.25 4.36 3.96
C PHE A 86 5.87 3.48 2.87
N LEU A 87 5.34 3.50 1.65
CA LEU A 87 5.85 2.72 0.53
C LEU A 87 7.29 3.09 0.17
N GLY A 88 7.68 4.34 0.36
CA GLY A 88 9.04 4.82 0.20
C GLY A 88 10.05 4.09 1.07
N SER A 89 9.64 3.57 2.23
CA SER A 89 10.51 2.80 3.14
C SER A 89 10.79 1.37 2.65
N LEU A 90 9.97 0.85 1.74
CA LEU A 90 10.11 -0.51 1.23
C LEU A 90 11.12 -0.54 0.08
N ARG A 91 12.31 -1.14 0.34
CA ARG A 91 13.41 -1.21 -0.65
C ARG A 91 13.08 -2.10 -1.84
N ASN A 92 12.21 -3.07 -1.66
CA ASN A 92 11.76 -4.04 -2.64
C ASN A 92 10.54 -3.58 -3.44
N LEU A 93 10.03 -2.35 -3.23
CA LEU A 93 8.90 -1.80 -3.98
C LEU A 93 9.27 -1.62 -5.46
N GLN A 94 8.58 -2.32 -6.35
CA GLN A 94 8.72 -2.22 -7.79
C GLN A 94 7.67 -1.36 -8.45
N ALA A 95 6.41 -1.46 -8.00
CA ALA A 95 5.31 -0.71 -8.58
C ALA A 95 4.24 -0.34 -7.55
N VAL A 96 3.50 0.73 -7.82
CA VAL A 96 2.27 1.08 -7.14
C VAL A 96 1.20 1.43 -8.18
N ASP A 97 0.04 0.78 -8.06
CA ASP A 97 -1.12 1.01 -8.90
C ASP A 97 -2.25 1.64 -8.10
N CYS A 98 -2.62 2.88 -8.44
CA CYS A 98 -3.85 3.49 -7.96
C CYS A 98 -4.96 3.19 -8.97
N LEU A 99 -5.88 2.32 -8.59
CA LEU A 99 -6.96 1.83 -9.45
C LEU A 99 -8.24 2.61 -9.21
N PRO A 100 -8.98 3.02 -10.24
CA PRO A 100 -10.28 3.64 -10.04
C PRO A 100 -11.27 2.61 -9.48
N TYR A 101 -12.03 3.00 -8.45
CA TYR A 101 -13.14 2.21 -7.95
C TYR A 101 -14.20 1.97 -9.04
N HIS A 102 -14.73 0.75 -9.11
CA HIS A 102 -15.81 0.36 -10.02
C HIS A 102 -16.91 -0.42 -9.30
N VAL A 103 -18.13 -0.34 -9.81
CA VAL A 103 -19.33 -0.91 -9.18
C VAL A 103 -19.65 -2.36 -9.60
N MET A 104 -18.76 -3.02 -10.34
CA MET A 104 -19.01 -4.37 -10.86
C MET A 104 -19.29 -5.43 -9.78
N GLY A 105 -18.76 -5.22 -8.56
CA GLY A 105 -18.98 -6.13 -7.43
C GLY A 105 -20.35 -6.01 -6.75
N VAL A 106 -21.09 -4.91 -6.99
CA VAL A 106 -22.35 -4.59 -6.26
C VAL A 106 -23.40 -5.69 -6.44
N ALA A 107 -23.56 -6.18 -7.66
CA ALA A 107 -24.54 -7.25 -7.95
C ALA A 107 -24.30 -8.49 -7.10
N LYS A 108 -23.04 -8.89 -6.92
CA LYS A 108 -22.64 -10.04 -6.11
C LYS A 108 -23.00 -9.90 -4.64
N TYR A 109 -22.83 -8.69 -4.06
CA TYR A 109 -23.26 -8.42 -2.69
C TYR A 109 -24.76 -8.57 -2.53
N LYS A 110 -25.53 -8.05 -3.51
CA LYS A 110 -26.99 -8.19 -3.53
C LYS A 110 -27.44 -9.65 -3.62
N GLU A 111 -26.81 -10.45 -4.48
CA GLU A 111 -27.10 -11.88 -4.61
C GLU A 111 -26.83 -12.66 -3.32
N LEU A 112 -25.78 -12.28 -2.59
CA LEU A 112 -25.40 -12.90 -1.31
C LEU A 112 -26.20 -12.36 -0.11
N GLY A 113 -27.09 -11.38 -0.29
CA GLY A 113 -27.82 -10.73 0.80
C GLY A 113 -26.93 -9.95 1.76
N ILE A 114 -25.73 -9.52 1.32
CA ILE A 114 -24.77 -8.78 2.14
C ILE A 114 -24.92 -7.30 1.86
N THR A 115 -24.99 -6.49 2.91
CA THR A 115 -25.02 -5.03 2.78
C THR A 115 -23.70 -4.52 2.19
N TYR A 116 -23.79 -3.78 1.08
CA TYR A 116 -22.63 -3.18 0.45
C TYR A 116 -22.32 -1.82 1.07
N ARG A 117 -21.14 -1.68 1.70
CA ARG A 117 -20.77 -0.44 2.44
C ARG A 117 -20.59 0.79 1.56
N LEU A 118 -20.30 0.59 0.28
CA LEU A 118 -20.10 1.66 -0.68
C LEU A 118 -21.34 1.88 -1.57
N ASP A 119 -22.53 1.49 -1.06
CA ASP A 119 -23.78 1.73 -1.79
C ASP A 119 -23.98 3.22 -2.05
N GLY A 120 -24.42 3.55 -3.27
CA GLY A 120 -24.58 4.94 -3.71
C GLY A 120 -23.29 5.67 -4.08
N ILE A 121 -22.10 5.11 -3.86
CA ILE A 121 -20.86 5.75 -4.28
C ILE A 121 -20.62 5.48 -5.77
N PRO A 122 -20.44 6.53 -6.60
CA PRO A 122 -20.23 6.36 -8.04
C PRO A 122 -18.84 5.78 -8.33
N ALA A 123 -18.70 5.15 -9.50
CA ALA A 123 -17.39 4.72 -9.98
C ALA A 123 -16.42 5.91 -10.09
N ALA A 124 -15.16 5.67 -9.78
CA ALA A 124 -14.12 6.68 -9.90
C ALA A 124 -13.70 6.88 -11.36
N THR A 125 -13.29 8.10 -11.70
CA THR A 125 -12.68 8.39 -13.00
C THR A 125 -11.21 7.95 -13.04
N LYS A 126 -10.68 7.74 -14.24
CA LYS A 126 -9.24 7.49 -14.43
C LYS A 126 -8.39 8.68 -13.97
N ASP A 127 -8.88 9.92 -14.15
CA ASP A 127 -8.18 11.13 -13.73
C ASP A 127 -8.06 11.21 -12.20
N LEU A 128 -9.09 10.77 -11.46
CA LEU A 128 -9.03 10.70 -10.00
C LEU A 128 -7.94 9.73 -9.53
N ALA A 129 -7.88 8.54 -10.13
CA ALA A 129 -6.85 7.56 -9.84
C ALA A 129 -5.45 8.05 -10.24
N ALA A 130 -5.30 8.73 -11.38
CA ALA A 130 -4.05 9.33 -11.81
C ALA A 130 -3.55 10.42 -10.84
N LYS A 131 -4.46 11.27 -10.33
CA LYS A 131 -4.15 12.27 -9.31
C LYS A 131 -3.67 11.62 -8.02
N ALA A 132 -4.36 10.58 -7.55
CA ALA A 132 -3.95 9.80 -6.37
C ALA A 132 -2.55 9.20 -6.56
N SER A 133 -2.30 8.56 -7.71
CA SER A 133 -0.99 7.98 -8.06
C SER A 133 0.13 9.01 -7.99
N LYS A 134 -0.09 10.22 -8.54
CA LYS A 134 0.88 11.31 -8.46
C LYS A 134 1.24 11.65 -7.02
N THR A 135 0.23 11.80 -6.15
CA THR A 135 0.44 12.13 -4.73
C THR A 135 1.14 11.00 -3.97
N VAL A 136 0.81 9.74 -4.25
CA VAL A 136 1.54 8.58 -3.69
C VAL A 136 3.01 8.61 -4.11
N VAL A 137 3.30 8.86 -5.38
CA VAL A 137 4.68 8.96 -5.87
C VAL A 137 5.45 10.13 -5.22
N GLU A 138 4.79 11.25 -4.95
CA GLU A 138 5.40 12.37 -4.20
C GLU A 138 5.81 11.94 -2.79
N GLY A 139 4.97 11.19 -2.08
CA GLY A 139 5.30 10.62 -0.77
C GLY A 139 6.49 9.65 -0.82
N ILE A 140 6.52 8.75 -1.80
CA ILE A 140 7.66 7.84 -2.02
C ILE A 140 8.96 8.63 -2.22
N LYS A 141 8.94 9.63 -3.10
CA LYS A 141 10.10 10.48 -3.37
C LYS A 141 10.55 11.26 -2.12
N ALA A 142 9.60 11.75 -1.32
CA ALA A 142 9.89 12.49 -0.10
C ALA A 142 10.63 11.60 0.92
N TYR A 143 10.14 10.40 1.17
CA TYR A 143 10.82 9.44 2.04
C TYR A 143 12.23 9.15 1.54
N ARG A 144 12.37 8.77 0.27
CA ARG A 144 13.65 8.36 -0.32
C ARG A 144 14.68 9.48 -0.34
N ARG A 145 14.29 10.74 -0.59
CA ARG A 145 15.20 11.89 -0.49
C ARG A 145 15.72 12.10 0.92
N HIS A 146 14.90 11.87 1.92
CA HIS A 146 15.30 12.10 3.32
C HIS A 146 16.20 10.99 3.87
N TRP A 147 15.87 9.73 3.57
CA TRP A 147 16.49 8.57 4.22
C TRP A 147 17.48 7.81 3.35
N TRP A 148 17.43 7.96 2.02
CA TRP A 148 18.29 7.24 1.09
C TRP A 148 19.26 8.15 0.34
N SER A 149 19.35 9.45 0.65
CA SER A 149 20.40 10.31 0.12
C SER A 149 21.77 9.77 0.55
N PRO A 150 22.74 9.65 -0.35
CA PRO A 150 24.09 9.23 0.02
C PRO A 150 24.62 10.20 1.07
N ILE A 151 25.17 9.65 2.16
CA ILE A 151 25.89 10.42 3.18
C ILE A 151 26.92 11.27 2.42
N LYS A 152 26.74 12.59 2.44
CA LYS A 152 27.80 13.50 1.96
C LYS A 152 29.02 13.21 2.85
N THR A 153 29.99 12.49 2.30
CA THR A 153 31.31 12.35 2.90
C THR A 153 31.82 13.78 3.15
N GLN A 154 31.87 14.20 4.41
CA GLN A 154 32.61 15.39 4.77
C GLN A 154 34.07 15.12 4.41
N THR A 155 34.49 15.65 3.29
CA THR A 155 35.92 15.78 2.98
C THR A 155 36.48 16.78 3.98
N ASN A 156 37.07 16.26 5.09
CA ASN A 156 37.91 17.03 5.96
C ASN A 156 39.10 17.47 5.13
N HIS A 157 39.06 18.72 4.67
CA HIS A 157 40.24 19.43 4.25
C HIS A 157 40.98 19.91 5.53
N ASN A 158 41.76 19.01 6.14
CA ASN A 158 42.86 19.43 6.97
C ASN A 158 44.01 19.76 6.03
N GLN A 159 44.13 21.06 5.72
CA GLN A 159 45.41 21.60 5.27
C GLN A 159 46.22 21.92 6.51
N VAL A 160 47.37 21.31 6.64
CA VAL A 160 48.54 21.79 7.36
C VAL A 160 49.56 22.17 6.31
#